data_6d11172c075cc4c54923ee2b6cb9b870
#
_entry.id   6d11172c075cc4c54923ee2b6cb9b870
#
_cell.length_a   1.000
_cell.length_b   1.000
_cell.length_c   1.000
_cell.angle_alpha   90.00
_cell.angle_beta   90.00
_cell.angle_gamma   90.00
#
_symmetry.space_group_name_H-M   'P 1'
#
loop_
_entity.id
_entity.type
_entity.pdbx_description
1 polymer ?
#
loop_
_entity_poly.entity_id
_entity_poly.type
_entity_poly.pdbx_seq_one_letter_code
_entity_poly.pdbx_strand_id
1 'polypeptide(L)'
;IVNENNKIVFPLILKPISNGSSVGVSLIKTKKEFEEAIKKIEKISDYFIEPYIKGKEITVGLVRENNGIFTLPILGINTKNEIYDYDAKYTPGKTELEVPAKIDKKTEKKVIEVCSLAYEVLGCEGLCRIDAIIDENNKVYLMEVNTQGGMTNTSDIPAMAKSVNIEFED
;
A
#
# COMPACT_ATOMS: atom_id res chain seq x y z
N ILE A 1 4.49 8.63 -16.57
CA ILE A 1 3.06 8.59 -16.92
C ILE A 1 2.85 9.10 -18.34
N VAL A 2 3.70 9.97 -18.85
CA VAL A 2 3.72 10.36 -20.25
C VAL A 2 5.02 9.91 -20.91
N ASN A 3 4.92 9.48 -22.17
CA ASN A 3 6.11 9.15 -22.97
C ASN A 3 6.76 10.40 -23.59
N GLU A 4 7.85 10.21 -24.33
CA GLU A 4 8.58 11.27 -25.02
C GLU A 4 7.73 12.12 -25.99
N ASN A 5 6.57 11.60 -26.42
CA ASN A 5 5.62 12.28 -27.29
C ASN A 5 4.45 12.93 -26.52
N ASN A 6 4.56 13.13 -25.19
CA ASN A 6 3.51 13.65 -24.33
C ASN A 6 2.20 12.83 -24.32
N LYS A 7 2.26 11.54 -24.64
CA LYS A 7 1.10 10.65 -24.58
C LYS A 7 1.06 9.89 -23.27
N ILE A 8 -0.12 9.80 -22.65
CA ILE A 8 -0.36 9.00 -21.45
C ILE A 8 -0.04 7.53 -21.75
N VAL A 9 0.71 6.90 -20.87
CA VAL A 9 1.10 5.48 -20.96
C VAL A 9 0.21 4.65 -20.05
N PHE A 10 -0.32 3.56 -20.56
CA PHE A 10 -1.14 2.60 -19.83
C PHE A 10 -0.36 1.29 -19.60
N PRO A 11 -0.70 0.52 -18.55
CA PRO A 11 -1.73 0.78 -17.55
C PRO A 11 -1.33 1.84 -16.51
N LEU A 12 -2.33 2.49 -15.92
CA LEU A 12 -2.15 3.46 -14.85
C LEU A 12 -3.21 3.28 -13.75
N ILE A 13 -2.96 3.87 -12.59
CA ILE A 13 -3.93 3.95 -11.49
C ILE A 13 -4.47 5.38 -11.43
N LEU A 14 -5.79 5.50 -11.37
CA LEU A 14 -6.51 6.75 -11.11
C LEU A 14 -6.96 6.74 -9.65
N LYS A 15 -6.64 7.80 -8.91
CA LYS A 15 -6.97 7.93 -7.48
C LYS A 15 -7.63 9.28 -7.20
N PRO A 16 -8.70 9.31 -6.37
CA PRO A 16 -9.21 10.57 -5.81
C PRO A 16 -8.23 11.14 -4.78
N ILE A 17 -8.14 12.46 -4.67
CA ILE A 17 -7.26 13.13 -3.71
C ILE A 17 -7.76 12.97 -2.27
N SER A 18 -9.07 12.92 -2.06
CA SER A 18 -9.67 13.09 -0.73
C SER A 18 -10.38 11.85 -0.18
N ASN A 19 -10.30 10.69 -0.82
CA ASN A 19 -10.97 9.48 -0.36
C ASN A 19 -9.99 8.46 0.23
N GLY A 20 -10.43 7.77 1.29
CA GLY A 20 -9.72 6.66 1.90
C GLY A 20 -10.19 5.28 1.42
N SER A 21 -9.61 4.22 1.97
CA SER A 21 -10.02 2.80 1.80
C SER A 21 -10.13 2.33 0.34
N SER A 22 -9.31 2.87 -0.55
CA SER A 22 -9.34 2.60 -2.01
C SER A 22 -10.67 2.94 -2.71
N VAL A 23 -11.56 3.74 -2.08
CA VAL A 23 -12.80 4.19 -2.70
C VAL A 23 -12.50 5.11 -3.88
N GLY A 24 -12.94 4.73 -5.09
CA GLY A 24 -12.71 5.48 -6.32
C GLY A 24 -11.35 5.21 -6.98
N VAL A 25 -10.51 4.36 -6.41
CA VAL A 25 -9.28 3.88 -7.07
C VAL A 25 -9.65 2.96 -8.22
N SER A 26 -9.02 3.15 -9.37
CA SER A 26 -9.29 2.37 -10.58
C SER A 26 -8.02 2.06 -11.35
N LEU A 27 -7.86 0.81 -11.77
CA LEU A 27 -6.86 0.39 -12.74
C LEU A 27 -7.39 0.70 -14.15
N ILE A 28 -6.65 1.49 -14.88
CA ILE A 28 -7.00 1.98 -16.23
C ILE A 28 -6.01 1.39 -17.23
N LYS A 29 -6.52 0.62 -18.18
CA LYS A 29 -5.71 -0.09 -19.18
C LYS A 29 -5.77 0.57 -20.55
N THR A 30 -6.79 1.39 -20.80
CA THR A 30 -7.03 2.00 -22.12
C THR A 30 -7.43 3.46 -22.00
N LYS A 31 -7.25 4.20 -23.12
CA LYS A 31 -7.69 5.60 -23.19
C LYS A 31 -9.22 5.72 -23.00
N LYS A 32 -10.00 4.78 -23.50
CA LYS A 32 -11.45 4.78 -23.35
C LYS A 32 -11.87 4.65 -21.89
N GLU A 33 -11.27 3.69 -21.17
CA GLU A 33 -11.49 3.52 -19.72
C GLU A 33 -11.10 4.77 -18.93
N PHE A 34 -10.02 5.45 -19.35
CA PHE A 34 -9.56 6.70 -18.73
C PHE A 34 -10.62 7.81 -18.87
N GLU A 35 -11.12 8.03 -20.10
CA GLU A 35 -12.16 9.04 -20.36
C GLU A 35 -13.46 8.76 -19.58
N GLU A 36 -13.84 7.49 -19.45
CA GLU A 36 -15.02 7.08 -18.68
C GLU A 36 -14.82 7.24 -17.17
N ALA A 37 -13.64 6.91 -16.66
CA ALA A 37 -13.31 7.02 -15.24
C ALA A 37 -13.22 8.48 -14.78
N ILE A 38 -12.62 9.36 -15.59
CA ILE A 38 -12.56 10.81 -15.30
C ILE A 38 -13.97 11.37 -15.15
N LYS A 39 -14.87 11.11 -16.07
CA LYS A 39 -16.27 11.60 -15.99
C LYS A 39 -17.00 11.18 -14.72
N LYS A 40 -16.59 10.09 -14.11
CA LYS A 40 -17.16 9.61 -12.84
C LYS A 40 -16.50 10.28 -11.63
N ILE A 41 -15.17 10.36 -11.63
CA ILE A 41 -14.41 10.84 -10.47
C ILE A 41 -14.52 12.36 -10.29
N GLU A 42 -14.52 13.14 -11.38
CA GLU A 42 -14.68 14.61 -11.37
C GLU A 42 -15.98 15.09 -10.70
N LYS A 43 -16.98 14.23 -10.61
CA LYS A 43 -18.23 14.50 -9.89
C LYS A 43 -18.11 14.35 -8.37
N ILE A 44 -17.02 13.75 -7.90
CA ILE A 44 -16.85 13.33 -6.51
C ILE A 44 -15.67 14.05 -5.86
N SER A 45 -14.55 14.19 -6.58
CA SER A 45 -13.29 14.71 -6.04
C SER A 45 -12.35 15.11 -7.19
N ASP A 46 -11.38 15.98 -6.87
CA ASP A 46 -10.15 16.06 -7.64
C ASP A 46 -9.41 14.72 -7.62
N TYR A 47 -8.57 14.49 -8.63
CA TYR A 47 -7.89 13.20 -8.79
C TYR A 47 -6.44 13.40 -9.24
N PHE A 48 -5.67 12.33 -9.10
CA PHE A 48 -4.34 12.20 -9.69
C PHE A 48 -4.17 10.84 -10.33
N ILE A 49 -3.14 10.70 -11.15
CA ILE A 49 -2.78 9.45 -11.80
C ILE A 49 -1.36 9.06 -11.46
N GLU A 50 -1.11 7.77 -11.34
CA GLU A 50 0.22 7.20 -11.13
C GLU A 50 0.43 5.98 -12.03
N PRO A 51 1.68 5.59 -12.33
CA PRO A 51 1.95 4.36 -13.07
C PRO A 51 1.39 3.15 -12.30
N TYR A 52 0.79 2.21 -13.03
CA TYR A 52 0.51 0.90 -12.43
C TYR A 52 1.81 0.13 -12.22
N ILE A 53 2.07 -0.25 -10.99
CA ILE A 53 3.22 -1.09 -10.62
C ILE A 53 2.71 -2.51 -10.39
N LYS A 54 3.11 -3.43 -11.26
CA LYS A 54 2.82 -4.85 -11.07
C LYS A 54 3.79 -5.43 -10.06
N GLY A 55 3.27 -6.01 -8.98
CA GLY A 55 4.13 -6.57 -7.94
C GLY A 55 3.35 -7.16 -6.77
N LYS A 56 4.08 -7.55 -5.74
CA LYS A 56 3.53 -8.01 -4.46
C LYS A 56 3.23 -6.80 -3.59
N GLU A 57 1.97 -6.62 -3.22
CA GLU A 57 1.59 -5.61 -2.23
C GLU A 57 1.97 -6.08 -0.82
N ILE A 58 2.54 -5.17 -0.06
CA ILE A 58 2.96 -5.37 1.32
C ILE A 58 2.59 -4.18 2.19
N THR A 59 2.49 -4.41 3.48
CA THR A 59 2.40 -3.34 4.46
C THR A 59 3.36 -3.59 5.63
N VAL A 60 3.88 -2.51 6.20
CA VAL A 60 4.92 -2.53 7.25
C VAL A 60 4.47 -1.63 8.39
N GLY A 61 4.40 -2.18 9.60
CA GLY A 61 4.20 -1.41 10.82
C GLY A 61 5.55 -0.98 11.40
N LEU A 62 5.67 0.30 11.74
CA LEU A 62 6.88 0.87 12.36
C LEU A 62 6.51 1.64 13.61
N VAL A 63 7.34 1.52 14.64
CA VAL A 63 7.16 2.20 15.93
C VAL A 63 8.46 2.87 16.33
N ARG A 64 8.39 4.15 16.77
CA ARG A 64 9.52 4.83 17.36
C ARG A 64 9.74 4.32 18.79
N GLU A 65 10.92 3.80 19.05
CA GLU A 65 11.38 3.41 20.37
C GLU A 65 12.62 4.22 20.79
N ASN A 66 13.01 4.09 22.07
CA ASN A 66 14.16 4.82 22.62
C ASN A 66 15.47 4.51 21.87
N ASN A 67 15.60 3.33 21.29
CA ASN A 67 16.81 2.83 20.63
C ASN A 67 16.73 2.88 19.09
N GLY A 68 15.68 3.47 18.51
CA GLY A 68 15.50 3.54 17.07
C GLY A 68 14.09 3.21 16.60
N ILE A 69 13.98 2.67 15.40
CA ILE A 69 12.70 2.26 14.82
C ILE A 69 12.57 0.75 14.95
N PHE A 70 11.57 0.31 15.69
CA PHE A 70 11.13 -1.08 15.70
C PHE A 70 10.20 -1.33 14.50
N THR A 71 10.41 -2.44 13.80
CA THR A 71 9.61 -2.81 12.63
C THR A 71 8.89 -4.12 12.93
N LEU A 72 7.56 -4.10 12.83
CA LEU A 72 6.76 -5.32 12.89
C LEU A 72 7.06 -6.22 11.67
N PRO A 73 6.78 -7.53 11.75
CA PRO A 73 6.93 -8.42 10.60
C PRO A 73 6.15 -7.90 9.40
N ILE A 74 6.78 -7.89 8.23
CA ILE A 74 6.14 -7.43 6.99
C ILE A 74 4.91 -8.29 6.70
N LEU A 75 3.78 -7.66 6.41
CA LEU A 75 2.56 -8.33 6.01
C LEU A 75 2.44 -8.30 4.49
N GLY A 76 2.28 -9.45 3.86
CA GLY A 76 1.99 -9.62 2.44
C GLY A 76 0.48 -9.65 2.19
N ILE A 77 0.05 -8.97 1.14
CA ILE A 77 -1.34 -8.91 0.72
C ILE A 77 -1.49 -9.70 -0.58
N ASN A 78 -2.14 -10.86 -0.51
CA ASN A 78 -2.41 -11.73 -1.65
C ASN A 78 -3.88 -11.57 -2.06
N THR A 79 -4.15 -10.67 -3.01
CA THR A 79 -5.51 -10.47 -3.52
C THR A 79 -5.76 -11.27 -4.80
N LYS A 80 -7.01 -11.68 -5.00
CA LYS A 80 -7.50 -12.28 -6.26
C LYS A 80 -7.84 -11.24 -7.31
N ASN A 81 -7.98 -9.97 -6.92
CA ASN A 81 -8.20 -8.85 -7.82
C ASN A 81 -6.87 -8.38 -8.43
N GLU A 82 -6.90 -7.65 -9.52
CA GLU A 82 -5.70 -7.09 -10.15
C GLU A 82 -5.02 -5.99 -9.32
N ILE A 83 -5.78 -5.35 -8.43
CA ILE A 83 -5.32 -4.37 -7.45
C ILE A 83 -6.03 -4.61 -6.11
N TYR A 84 -5.45 -4.13 -5.03
CA TYR A 84 -6.06 -4.18 -3.70
C TYR A 84 -7.07 -3.03 -3.53
N ASP A 85 -8.18 -3.14 -4.26
CA ASP A 85 -9.29 -2.19 -4.27
C ASP A 85 -10.24 -2.38 -3.08
N TYR A 86 -11.31 -1.58 -3.04
CA TYR A 86 -12.32 -1.64 -1.99
C TYR A 86 -12.96 -3.05 -1.89
N ASP A 87 -13.27 -3.66 -3.01
CA ASP A 87 -13.86 -4.98 -3.05
C ASP A 87 -12.90 -6.08 -2.55
N ALA A 88 -11.61 -5.98 -2.91
CA ALA A 88 -10.58 -6.87 -2.39
C ALA A 88 -10.38 -6.74 -0.87
N LYS A 89 -10.54 -5.52 -0.32
CA LYS A 89 -10.38 -5.24 1.12
C LYS A 89 -11.52 -5.78 1.96
N TYR A 90 -12.75 -5.69 1.46
CA TYR A 90 -13.95 -5.90 2.30
C TYR A 90 -14.80 -7.11 1.91
N THR A 91 -14.53 -7.78 0.78
CA THR A 91 -15.22 -8.99 0.42
C THR A 91 -14.51 -10.24 0.97
N PRO A 92 -15.15 -11.02 1.86
CA PRO A 92 -14.55 -12.22 2.42
C PRO A 92 -14.02 -13.19 1.36
N GLY A 93 -12.80 -13.69 1.58
CA GLY A 93 -12.16 -14.67 0.70
C GLY A 93 -11.54 -14.11 -0.58
N LYS A 94 -11.54 -12.80 -0.79
CA LYS A 94 -10.85 -12.14 -1.91
C LYS A 94 -9.39 -11.84 -1.63
N THR A 95 -9.04 -11.64 -0.38
CA THR A 95 -7.68 -11.34 0.05
C THR A 95 -7.25 -12.30 1.15
N GLU A 96 -6.03 -12.78 1.05
CA GLU A 96 -5.33 -13.55 2.08
C GLU A 96 -4.15 -12.71 2.58
N LEU A 97 -4.08 -12.53 3.90
CA LEU A 97 -2.98 -11.85 4.57
C LEU A 97 -1.92 -12.87 4.99
N GLU A 98 -0.67 -12.61 4.68
CA GLU A 98 0.47 -13.48 4.93
C GLU A 98 1.46 -12.78 5.87
N VAL A 99 1.59 -13.25 7.11
CA VAL A 99 2.50 -12.68 8.12
C VAL A 99 3.41 -13.78 8.67
N PRO A 100 4.74 -13.68 8.53
CA PRO A 100 5.47 -12.71 7.72
C PRO A 100 5.28 -12.95 6.21
N ALA A 101 5.40 -11.90 5.42
CA ALA A 101 5.36 -11.98 3.96
C ALA A 101 6.43 -12.92 3.41
N LYS A 102 6.08 -13.80 2.47
CA LYS A 102 7.05 -14.69 1.78
C LYS A 102 7.85 -13.91 0.74
N ILE A 103 8.92 -13.27 1.20
CA ILE A 103 9.92 -12.58 0.40
C ILE A 103 11.32 -13.04 0.83
N ASP A 104 12.32 -12.89 -0.04
CA ASP A 104 13.68 -13.25 0.31
C ASP A 104 14.30 -12.26 1.31
N LYS A 105 15.30 -12.69 2.08
CA LYS A 105 15.94 -11.90 3.14
C LYS A 105 16.58 -10.60 2.64
N LYS A 106 17.08 -10.56 1.42
CA LYS A 106 17.67 -9.36 0.82
C LYS A 106 16.58 -8.32 0.52
N THR A 107 15.47 -8.76 -0.01
CA THR A 107 14.29 -7.93 -0.29
C THR A 107 13.65 -7.44 1.00
N GLU A 108 13.51 -8.32 2.01
CA GLU A 108 13.02 -7.95 3.35
C GLU A 108 13.85 -6.81 3.95
N LYS A 109 15.17 -6.94 3.96
CA LYS A 109 16.08 -5.91 4.46
C LYS A 109 15.89 -4.58 3.72
N LYS A 110 15.79 -4.62 2.40
CA LYS A 110 15.58 -3.44 1.57
C LYS A 110 14.23 -2.75 1.86
N VAL A 111 13.16 -3.53 2.07
CA VAL A 111 11.86 -3.00 2.46
C VAL A 111 11.96 -2.25 3.78
N ILE A 112 12.58 -2.88 4.80
CA ILE A 112 12.77 -2.26 6.11
C ILE A 112 13.56 -0.96 6.00
N GLU A 113 14.68 -0.96 5.26
CA GLU A 113 15.52 0.24 5.05
C GLU A 113 14.72 1.38 4.39
N VAL A 114 13.97 1.09 3.32
CA VAL A 114 13.20 2.11 2.59
C VAL A 114 12.05 2.65 3.44
N CYS A 115 11.32 1.77 4.16
CA CYS A 115 10.22 2.20 5.01
C CYS A 115 10.71 2.98 6.25
N SER A 116 11.82 2.56 6.86
CA SER A 116 12.42 3.31 7.98
C SER A 116 12.92 4.69 7.56
N LEU A 117 13.54 4.78 6.37
CA LEU A 117 13.95 6.08 5.82
C LEU A 117 12.74 6.99 5.57
N ALA A 118 11.66 6.46 5.00
CA ALA A 118 10.44 7.23 4.78
C ALA A 118 9.83 7.71 6.10
N TYR A 119 9.79 6.85 7.11
CA TYR A 119 9.33 7.18 8.46
C TYR A 119 10.11 8.37 9.05
N GLU A 120 11.45 8.35 8.93
CA GLU A 120 12.32 9.43 9.43
C GLU A 120 12.18 10.72 8.64
N VAL A 121 12.24 10.66 7.31
CA VAL A 121 12.19 11.84 6.42
C VAL A 121 10.86 12.59 6.54
N LEU A 122 9.77 11.85 6.76
CA LEU A 122 8.44 12.44 6.98
C LEU A 122 8.20 12.91 8.41
N GLY A 123 9.17 12.71 9.33
CA GLY A 123 9.03 13.09 10.73
C GLY A 123 7.92 12.32 11.45
N CYS A 124 7.71 11.06 11.09
CA CYS A 124 6.72 10.22 11.77
C CYS A 124 7.16 9.94 13.21
N GLU A 125 6.18 9.88 14.12
CA GLU A 125 6.38 9.49 15.51
C GLU A 125 5.33 8.46 15.93
N GLY A 126 5.64 7.66 16.96
CA GLY A 126 4.77 6.58 17.41
C GLY A 126 4.57 5.50 16.36
N LEU A 127 3.36 4.96 16.31
CA LEU A 127 3.01 3.87 15.39
C LEU A 127 2.61 4.41 14.02
N CYS A 128 3.23 3.87 12.98
CA CYS A 128 2.95 4.21 11.58
C CYS A 128 2.84 2.94 10.74
N ARG A 129 1.96 2.93 9.74
CA ARG A 129 1.86 1.88 8.73
C ARG A 129 2.27 2.43 7.37
N ILE A 130 3.16 1.74 6.68
CA ILE A 130 3.61 2.10 5.35
C ILE A 130 3.22 1.00 4.37
N ASP A 131 2.45 1.37 3.36
CA ASP A 131 2.00 0.47 2.30
C ASP A 131 2.94 0.61 1.10
N ALA A 132 3.34 -0.52 0.51
CA ALA A 132 4.32 -0.56 -0.57
C ALA A 132 4.06 -1.70 -1.56
N ILE A 133 4.67 -1.62 -2.75
CA ILE A 133 4.68 -2.69 -3.75
C ILE A 133 6.14 -3.08 -4.01
N ILE A 134 6.39 -4.38 -4.08
CA ILE A 134 7.66 -4.96 -4.54
C ILE A 134 7.45 -5.47 -5.96
N ASP A 135 8.14 -4.89 -6.94
CA ASP A 135 8.06 -5.34 -8.33
C ASP A 135 8.84 -6.63 -8.58
N GLU A 136 8.76 -7.16 -9.79
CA GLU A 136 9.46 -8.38 -10.23
C GLU A 136 11.00 -8.28 -10.17
N ASN A 137 11.56 -7.07 -10.11
CA ASN A 137 13.00 -6.80 -9.96
C ASN A 137 13.41 -6.53 -8.50
N ASN A 138 12.52 -6.80 -7.54
CA ASN A 138 12.71 -6.51 -6.12
C ASN A 138 12.94 -5.01 -5.83
N LYS A 139 12.39 -4.12 -6.67
CA LYS A 139 12.35 -2.69 -6.38
C LYS A 139 11.12 -2.38 -5.53
N VAL A 140 11.33 -1.62 -4.47
CA VAL A 140 10.29 -1.21 -3.51
C VAL A 140 9.74 0.15 -3.93
N TYR A 141 8.43 0.23 -4.04
CA TYR A 141 7.68 1.45 -4.34
C TYR A 141 6.76 1.75 -3.16
N LEU A 142 6.99 2.88 -2.49
CA LEU A 142 6.11 3.33 -1.41
C LEU A 142 4.82 3.89 -2.02
N MET A 143 3.69 3.47 -1.44
CA MET A 143 2.36 3.86 -1.91
C MET A 143 1.76 4.94 -1.03
N GLU A 144 1.71 4.70 0.27
CA GLU A 144 1.19 5.65 1.26
C GLU A 144 1.80 5.41 2.63
N VAL A 145 1.76 6.46 3.45
CA VAL A 145 2.19 6.44 4.85
C VAL A 145 1.00 6.81 5.72
N ASN A 146 0.58 5.89 6.57
CA ASN A 146 -0.56 6.04 7.47
C ASN A 146 -0.05 6.26 8.89
N THR A 147 -0.05 7.51 9.35
CA THR A 147 0.36 7.87 10.72
C THR A 147 -0.67 7.47 11.78
N GLN A 148 -1.85 7.05 11.36
CA GLN A 148 -2.90 6.49 12.20
C GLN A 148 -3.55 5.32 11.45
N GLY A 149 -2.87 4.16 11.45
CA GLY A 149 -3.37 2.93 10.85
C GLY A 149 -4.62 2.41 11.58
N GLY A 150 -5.39 1.55 10.90
CA GLY A 150 -6.53 0.88 11.52
C GLY A 150 -6.09 0.01 12.71
N MET A 151 -6.85 0.10 13.81
CA MET A 151 -6.60 -0.60 15.07
C MET A 151 -7.85 -1.39 15.49
N THR A 152 -8.38 -2.21 14.59
CA THR A 152 -9.43 -3.19 14.91
C THR A 152 -8.85 -4.59 14.88
N ASN A 153 -9.51 -5.57 15.47
CA ASN A 153 -9.05 -6.96 15.49
C ASN A 153 -8.79 -7.57 14.10
N THR A 154 -9.29 -6.96 13.04
CA THR A 154 -9.10 -7.37 11.64
C THR A 154 -8.15 -6.47 10.87
N SER A 155 -7.52 -5.50 11.53
CA SER A 155 -6.58 -4.56 10.89
C SER A 155 -5.17 -5.17 10.77
N ASP A 156 -4.40 -4.63 9.83
CA ASP A 156 -3.07 -5.14 9.48
C ASP A 156 -2.07 -5.03 10.64
N ILE A 157 -2.07 -3.90 11.37
CA ILE A 157 -1.15 -3.68 12.50
C ILE A 157 -1.36 -4.71 13.61
N PRO A 158 -2.56 -4.94 14.14
CA PRO A 158 -2.82 -6.00 15.10
C PRO A 158 -2.46 -7.41 14.58
N ALA A 159 -2.67 -7.68 13.30
CA ALA A 159 -2.27 -8.97 12.71
C ALA A 159 -0.75 -9.16 12.71
N MET A 160 0.01 -8.11 12.38
CA MET A 160 1.48 -8.12 12.45
C MET A 160 1.97 -8.26 13.90
N ALA A 161 1.42 -7.49 14.84
CA ALA A 161 1.77 -7.51 16.25
C ALA A 161 1.54 -8.91 16.86
N LYS A 162 0.38 -9.49 16.61
CA LYS A 162 0.03 -10.83 17.08
C LYS A 162 1.01 -11.92 16.59
N SER A 163 1.57 -11.76 15.40
CA SER A 163 2.52 -12.74 14.84
C SER A 163 3.84 -12.80 15.62
N VAL A 164 4.12 -11.82 16.47
CA VAL A 164 5.28 -11.76 17.38
C VAL A 164 4.88 -11.72 18.86
N ASN A 165 3.67 -12.22 19.17
CA ASN A 165 3.13 -12.34 20.53
C ASN A 165 2.95 -10.99 21.26
N ILE A 166 2.67 -9.93 20.53
CA ILE A 166 2.19 -8.66 21.07
C ILE A 166 0.67 -8.69 20.98
N GLU A 167 0.00 -8.67 22.11
CA GLU A 167 -1.46 -8.71 22.16
C GLU A 167 -2.06 -7.33 21.84
N PHE A 168 -3.37 -7.30 21.61
CA PHE A 168 -4.04 -6.06 21.15
C PHE A 168 -4.05 -4.98 22.24
N GLU A 169 -4.01 -5.38 23.49
CA GLU A 169 -4.02 -4.51 24.68
C GLU A 169 -2.64 -3.93 25.03
N ASP A 170 -1.57 -4.49 24.48
CA ASP A 170 -0.19 -4.04 24.69
C ASP A 170 0.16 -2.83 23.84
#